data_7bb6e0d2c74147414434d9f18f8fac62
#
_entry.id   7bb6e0d2c74147414434d9f18f8fac62
#
_cell.length_a   1.000
_cell.length_b   1.000
_cell.length_c   1.000
_cell.angle_alpha   90.00
_cell.angle_beta   90.00
_cell.angle_gamma   90.00
#
_symmetry.space_group_name_H-M   'P 1'
#
loop_
_entity.id
_entity.type
_entity.pdbx_description
1 polymer ?
#
loop_
_entity_poly.entity_id
_entity_poly.type
_entity_poly.pdbx_seq_one_letter_code
_entity_poly.pdbx_strand_id
1 'polypeptide(L)'
;MNKQQLVNLIVIPTLKMIPKGHTAESVLAVSMIIAHESKRGEYIKQIGSGPALGLIQMEPLTHNSTWRFGDSIWLNALKLGIITNHQYNTKQHPQATRLIYDIQYNVFMCRQRLFMKIGALPKNIDDLSCYLKRCWNSAGGAADEMSYRDDYLKWGK
;
A
#
# COMPACT_ATOMS: atom_id res chain seq x y z
N MET A 1 -9.32 -4.21 -12.83
CA MET A 1 -8.92 -2.76 -12.94
C MET A 1 -7.81 -2.61 -13.97
N ASN A 2 -7.81 -1.51 -14.75
CA ASN A 2 -6.75 -1.25 -15.74
C ASN A 2 -5.46 -0.81 -15.04
N LYS A 3 -4.37 -1.59 -15.22
CA LYS A 3 -3.06 -1.34 -14.58
C LYS A 3 -2.49 0.02 -14.94
N GLN A 4 -2.47 0.36 -16.22
CA GLN A 4 -1.84 1.60 -16.70
C GLN A 4 -2.54 2.85 -16.17
N GLN A 5 -3.87 2.85 -16.15
CA GLN A 5 -4.64 3.96 -15.59
C GLN A 5 -4.41 4.08 -14.08
N LEU A 6 -4.45 2.98 -13.34
CA LEU A 6 -4.17 3.02 -11.90
C LEU A 6 -2.76 3.56 -11.62
N VAL A 7 -1.74 3.05 -12.30
CA VAL A 7 -0.35 3.47 -12.09
C VAL A 7 -0.16 4.94 -12.46
N ASN A 8 -0.61 5.36 -13.63
CA ASN A 8 -0.35 6.71 -14.14
C ASN A 8 -1.20 7.79 -13.48
N LEU A 9 -2.46 7.48 -13.13
CA LEU A 9 -3.41 8.47 -12.64
C LEU A 9 -3.51 8.51 -11.11
N ILE A 10 -3.12 7.45 -10.42
CA ILE A 10 -3.25 7.37 -8.96
C ILE A 10 -1.90 7.08 -8.28
N VAL A 11 -1.21 5.97 -8.63
CA VAL A 11 -0.01 5.54 -7.89
C VAL A 11 1.10 6.57 -8.01
N ILE A 12 1.52 6.90 -9.22
CA ILE A 12 2.63 7.86 -9.46
C ILE A 12 2.31 9.24 -8.89
N PRO A 13 1.14 9.86 -9.17
CA PRO A 13 0.83 11.17 -8.59
C PRO A 13 0.82 11.17 -7.07
N THR A 14 0.23 10.16 -6.44
CA THR A 14 0.20 10.05 -4.98
C THR A 14 1.60 9.93 -4.39
N LEU A 15 2.44 9.04 -4.93
CA LEU A 15 3.81 8.86 -4.45
C LEU A 15 4.66 10.11 -4.60
N LYS A 16 4.48 10.89 -5.69
CA LYS A 16 5.18 12.18 -5.90
C LYS A 16 4.83 13.23 -4.86
N MET A 17 3.66 13.18 -4.26
CA MET A 17 3.26 14.10 -3.20
C MET A 17 3.88 13.74 -1.84
N ILE A 18 4.37 12.52 -1.67
CA ILE A 18 5.00 12.04 -0.43
C ILE A 18 6.50 12.32 -0.51
N PRO A 19 7.12 13.05 0.44
CA PRO A 19 8.57 13.23 0.48
C PRO A 19 9.30 11.88 0.44
N LYS A 20 10.23 11.72 -0.50
CA LYS A 20 10.93 10.44 -0.77
C LYS A 20 10.00 9.26 -1.10
N GLY A 21 8.74 9.55 -1.41
CA GLY A 21 7.74 8.51 -1.69
C GLY A 21 7.92 7.86 -3.06
N HIS A 22 8.28 8.65 -4.07
CA HIS A 22 8.35 8.22 -5.46
C HIS A 22 9.76 7.78 -5.87
N THR A 23 9.88 6.50 -6.20
CA THR A 23 11.00 5.88 -6.92
C THR A 23 10.42 4.84 -7.88
N ALA A 24 11.20 4.38 -8.86
CA ALA A 24 10.76 3.31 -9.75
C ALA A 24 10.38 2.05 -8.95
N GLU A 25 11.18 1.73 -7.92
CA GLU A 25 10.96 0.59 -7.04
C GLU A 25 9.68 0.74 -6.20
N SER A 26 9.38 1.94 -5.72
CA SER A 26 8.15 2.18 -4.94
C SER A 26 6.89 2.06 -5.79
N VAL A 27 6.93 2.56 -7.03
CA VAL A 27 5.82 2.38 -7.99
C VAL A 27 5.59 0.91 -8.26
N LEU A 28 6.67 0.16 -8.50
CA LEU A 28 6.60 -1.28 -8.73
C LEU A 28 6.09 -2.03 -7.50
N ALA A 29 6.61 -1.74 -6.30
CA ALA A 29 6.21 -2.39 -5.05
C ALA A 29 4.72 -2.21 -4.75
N VAL A 30 4.21 -0.98 -4.83
CA VAL A 30 2.78 -0.68 -4.61
C VAL A 30 1.92 -1.42 -5.63
N SER A 31 2.34 -1.41 -6.91
CA SER A 31 1.60 -2.10 -7.97
C SER A 31 1.58 -3.62 -7.79
N MET A 32 2.70 -4.21 -7.35
CA MET A 32 2.80 -5.64 -7.05
C MET A 32 1.91 -6.03 -5.85
N ILE A 33 1.89 -5.21 -4.80
CA ILE A 33 1.01 -5.42 -3.65
C ILE A 33 -0.45 -5.42 -4.09
N ILE A 34 -0.89 -4.41 -4.83
CA ILE A 34 -2.27 -4.34 -5.34
C ILE A 34 -2.59 -5.55 -6.23
N ALA A 35 -1.66 -5.93 -7.11
CA ALA A 35 -1.86 -7.07 -8.01
C ALA A 35 -2.09 -8.37 -7.25
N HIS A 36 -1.31 -8.61 -6.22
CA HIS A 36 -1.38 -9.84 -5.43
C HIS A 36 -2.54 -9.81 -4.43
N GLU A 37 -2.62 -8.79 -3.60
CA GLU A 37 -3.53 -8.74 -2.45
C GLU A 37 -5.00 -8.66 -2.87
N SER A 38 -5.33 -7.84 -3.87
CA SER A 38 -6.70 -7.66 -4.34
C SER A 38 -7.01 -8.38 -5.66
N LYS A 39 -6.13 -9.26 -6.10
CA LYS A 39 -6.23 -9.88 -7.43
C LYS A 39 -6.44 -8.84 -8.53
N ARG A 40 -5.55 -7.86 -8.58
CA ARG A 40 -5.60 -6.77 -9.59
C ARG A 40 -6.85 -5.89 -9.48
N GLY A 41 -7.36 -5.72 -8.26
CA GLY A 41 -8.53 -4.90 -7.96
C GLY A 41 -9.88 -5.59 -8.16
N GLU A 42 -9.90 -6.92 -8.11
CA GLU A 42 -11.16 -7.69 -8.06
C GLU A 42 -11.81 -7.60 -6.69
N TYR A 43 -11.01 -7.43 -5.63
CA TYR A 43 -11.50 -7.39 -4.25
C TYR A 43 -11.17 -6.06 -3.59
N ILE A 44 -12.09 -5.55 -2.81
CA ILE A 44 -11.92 -4.37 -1.95
C ILE A 44 -12.14 -4.71 -0.46
N LYS A 45 -12.51 -5.95 -0.19
CA LYS A 45 -12.62 -6.54 1.13
C LYS A 45 -12.22 -7.99 1.04
N GLN A 46 -11.58 -8.53 2.08
CA GLN A 46 -11.15 -9.92 2.12
C GLN A 46 -12.34 -10.87 1.91
N ILE A 47 -12.14 -11.85 1.03
CA ILE A 47 -13.15 -12.90 0.80
C ILE A 47 -13.28 -13.75 2.06
N GLY A 48 -14.51 -14.08 2.42
CA GLY A 48 -14.83 -14.79 3.66
C GLY A 48 -14.98 -13.83 4.83
N SER A 49 -14.55 -14.24 6.02
CA SER A 49 -14.72 -13.50 7.28
C SER A 49 -13.48 -12.71 7.71
N GLY A 50 -12.44 -12.64 6.88
CA GLY A 50 -11.19 -11.95 7.22
C GLY A 50 -11.36 -10.42 7.31
N PRO A 51 -10.48 -9.74 8.09
CA PRO A 51 -10.61 -8.32 8.38
C PRO A 51 -9.95 -7.40 7.37
N ALA A 52 -9.20 -7.91 6.38
CA ALA A 52 -8.40 -7.09 5.47
C ALA A 52 -9.25 -6.27 4.50
N LEU A 53 -8.84 -5.02 4.26
CA LEU A 53 -9.60 -4.00 3.54
C LEU A 53 -8.78 -3.36 2.42
N GLY A 54 -9.49 -2.93 1.38
CA GLY A 54 -8.97 -2.16 0.27
C GLY A 54 -8.16 -2.97 -0.73
N LEU A 55 -7.61 -2.27 -1.71
CA LEU A 55 -6.78 -2.86 -2.76
C LEU A 55 -5.49 -3.50 -2.24
N ILE A 56 -5.03 -3.06 -1.09
CA ILE A 56 -3.79 -3.52 -0.44
C ILE A 56 -4.06 -4.57 0.64
N GLN A 57 -5.31 -4.95 0.85
CA GLN A 57 -5.77 -5.92 1.85
C GLN A 57 -5.09 -5.71 3.22
N MET A 58 -5.14 -4.46 3.70
CA MET A 58 -4.56 -4.10 5.00
C MET A 58 -5.57 -4.35 6.12
N GLU A 59 -5.14 -5.05 7.15
CA GLU A 59 -5.96 -5.27 8.34
C GLU A 59 -6.09 -3.99 9.19
N PRO A 60 -7.22 -3.76 9.88
CA PRO A 60 -7.40 -2.59 10.74
C PRO A 60 -6.32 -2.41 11.80
N LEU A 61 -5.82 -3.50 12.39
CA LEU A 61 -4.72 -3.43 13.37
C LEU A 61 -3.43 -2.91 12.74
N THR A 62 -3.10 -3.38 11.54
CA THR A 62 -1.93 -2.90 10.78
C THR A 62 -2.09 -1.44 10.37
N HIS A 63 -3.28 -1.05 9.90
CA HIS A 63 -3.63 0.33 9.60
C HIS A 63 -3.37 1.24 10.80
N ASN A 64 -3.93 0.90 11.96
CA ASN A 64 -3.79 1.71 13.16
C ASN A 64 -2.34 1.76 13.67
N SER A 65 -1.60 0.66 13.59
CA SER A 65 -0.18 0.63 13.98
C SER A 65 0.69 1.46 13.05
N THR A 66 0.36 1.55 11.76
CA THR A 66 1.06 2.40 10.80
C THR A 66 0.92 3.88 11.17
N TRP A 67 -0.27 4.32 11.56
CA TRP A 67 -0.51 5.70 12.04
C TRP A 67 0.24 6.03 13.34
N ARG A 68 0.55 5.05 14.16
CA ARG A 68 1.26 5.21 15.44
C ARG A 68 2.78 5.12 15.30
N PHE A 69 3.29 4.77 14.15
CA PHE A 69 4.71 4.48 13.97
C PHE A 69 5.62 5.72 14.13
N GLY A 70 5.13 6.91 13.75
CA GLY A 70 5.90 8.13 13.91
C GLY A 70 5.16 9.37 13.41
N ASP A 71 5.80 10.53 13.49
CA ASP A 71 5.18 11.80 13.12
C ASP A 71 5.14 12.07 11.62
N SER A 72 6.01 11.44 10.82
CA SER A 72 6.12 11.70 9.40
C SER A 72 4.83 11.35 8.62
N ILE A 73 4.11 10.33 9.02
CA ILE A 73 2.84 9.96 8.38
C ILE A 73 1.80 11.08 8.52
N TRP A 74 1.75 11.74 9.68
CA TRP A 74 0.82 12.84 9.95
C TRP A 74 1.10 14.05 9.06
N LEU A 75 2.37 14.43 8.93
CA LEU A 75 2.80 15.53 8.05
C LEU A 75 2.52 15.21 6.58
N ASN A 76 2.81 13.99 6.16
CA ASN A 76 2.54 13.54 4.80
C ASN A 76 1.04 13.54 4.50
N ALA A 77 0.22 13.04 5.41
CA ALA A 77 -1.24 13.00 5.27
C ALA A 77 -1.85 14.40 5.21
N LEU A 78 -1.35 15.32 6.03
CA LEU A 78 -1.78 16.74 5.99
C LEU A 78 -1.43 17.37 4.63
N LYS A 79 -0.22 17.15 4.14
CA LYS A 79 0.24 17.66 2.85
C LYS A 79 -0.58 17.15 1.66
N LEU A 80 -1.02 15.90 1.71
CA LEU A 80 -1.87 15.30 0.67
C LEU A 80 -3.37 15.66 0.83
N GLY A 81 -3.76 16.35 1.89
CA GLY A 81 -5.17 16.62 2.18
C GLY A 81 -5.96 15.39 2.63
N ILE A 82 -5.26 14.33 3.06
CA ILE A 82 -5.88 13.10 3.60
C ILE A 82 -6.52 13.37 4.96
N ILE A 83 -5.89 14.24 5.74
CA ILE A 83 -6.40 14.74 7.02
C ILE A 83 -6.46 16.27 7.03
N THR A 84 -7.32 16.81 7.88
CA THR A 84 -7.43 18.25 8.14
C THR A 84 -6.41 18.73 9.17
N ASN A 85 -6.22 20.05 9.29
CA ASN A 85 -5.43 20.64 10.37
C ASN A 85 -5.95 20.24 11.76
N HIS A 86 -7.27 20.18 11.93
CA HIS A 86 -7.88 19.74 13.19
C HIS A 86 -7.51 18.29 13.52
N GLN A 87 -7.63 17.38 12.56
CA GLN A 87 -7.24 15.97 12.72
C GLN A 87 -5.74 15.81 13.04
N TYR A 88 -4.89 16.62 12.37
CA TYR A 88 -3.45 16.64 12.65
C TYR A 88 -3.18 17.06 14.11
N ASN A 89 -3.79 18.17 14.55
CA ASN A 89 -3.59 18.71 15.90
C ASN A 89 -4.14 17.79 17.01
N THR A 90 -5.25 17.12 16.73
CA THR A 90 -5.91 16.20 17.69
C THR A 90 -5.45 14.75 17.57
N LYS A 91 -4.56 14.45 16.60
CA LYS A 91 -4.08 13.10 16.30
C LYS A 91 -5.23 12.09 16.03
N GLN A 92 -6.21 12.55 15.25
CA GLN A 92 -7.34 11.74 14.79
C GLN A 92 -7.10 11.26 13.37
N HIS A 93 -6.62 10.04 13.20
CA HIS A 93 -6.44 9.45 11.87
C HIS A 93 -7.75 8.93 11.28
N PRO A 94 -7.83 8.78 9.93
CA PRO A 94 -8.99 8.17 9.29
C PRO A 94 -9.26 6.76 9.79
N GLN A 95 -10.51 6.33 9.69
CA GLN A 95 -10.89 4.95 9.94
C GLN A 95 -10.33 4.01 8.86
N ALA A 96 -10.00 2.76 9.22
CA ALA A 96 -9.50 1.76 8.28
C ALA A 96 -10.49 1.48 7.13
N THR A 97 -11.79 1.66 7.36
CA THR A 97 -12.83 1.52 6.34
C THR A 97 -12.67 2.46 5.15
N ARG A 98 -11.92 3.55 5.28
CA ARG A 98 -11.56 4.42 4.14
C ARG A 98 -10.81 3.66 3.03
N LEU A 99 -10.08 2.61 3.37
CA LEU A 99 -9.41 1.75 2.39
C LEU A 99 -10.39 1.11 1.37
N ILE A 100 -11.67 0.95 1.74
CA ILE A 100 -12.67 0.31 0.87
C ILE A 100 -13.00 1.18 -0.36
N TYR A 101 -13.05 2.50 -0.19
CA TYR A 101 -13.57 3.42 -1.22
C TYR A 101 -12.58 4.47 -1.70
N ASP A 102 -11.42 4.63 -1.06
CA ASP A 102 -10.43 5.66 -1.40
C ASP A 102 -9.15 5.00 -1.93
N ILE A 103 -9.00 4.98 -3.26
CA ILE A 103 -7.85 4.35 -3.93
C ILE A 103 -6.55 5.10 -3.62
N GLN A 104 -6.57 6.43 -3.58
CA GLN A 104 -5.41 7.23 -3.21
C GLN A 104 -4.94 6.90 -1.79
N TYR A 105 -5.88 6.74 -0.88
CA TYR A 105 -5.59 6.36 0.50
C TYR A 105 -4.94 4.97 0.60
N ASN A 106 -5.34 4.02 -0.23
CA ASN A 106 -4.66 2.72 -0.32
C ASN A 106 -3.18 2.89 -0.70
N VAL A 107 -2.88 3.68 -1.72
CA VAL A 107 -1.50 3.95 -2.16
C VAL A 107 -0.69 4.66 -1.06
N PHE A 108 -1.28 5.67 -0.41
CA PHE A 108 -0.67 6.38 0.70
C PHE A 108 -0.31 5.43 1.85
N MET A 109 -1.27 4.66 2.35
CA MET A 109 -1.07 3.73 3.45
C MET A 109 -0.07 2.61 3.10
N CYS A 110 -0.12 2.13 1.87
CA CYS A 110 0.85 1.16 1.36
C CYS A 110 2.28 1.70 1.46
N ARG A 111 2.51 2.92 0.98
CA ARG A 111 3.85 3.54 1.03
C ARG A 111 4.29 3.82 2.46
N GLN A 112 3.41 4.31 3.32
CA GLN A 112 3.72 4.55 4.73
C GLN A 112 4.11 3.24 5.45
N ARG A 113 3.43 2.15 5.16
CA ARG A 113 3.77 0.83 5.70
C ARG A 113 5.16 0.36 5.23
N LEU A 114 5.49 0.58 3.97
CA LEU A 114 6.82 0.23 3.44
C LEU A 114 7.94 1.09 4.05
N PHE A 115 7.69 2.35 4.41
CA PHE A 115 8.66 3.19 5.14
C PHE A 115 8.99 2.66 6.53
N MET A 116 8.13 1.86 7.14
CA MET A 116 8.41 1.26 8.45
C MET A 116 9.51 0.20 8.40
N LYS A 117 9.89 -0.26 7.20
CA LYS A 117 10.94 -1.26 7.00
C LYS A 117 12.29 -0.56 6.78
N ILE A 118 13.33 -1.12 7.38
CA ILE A 118 14.68 -0.59 7.26
C ILE A 118 15.25 -0.94 5.88
N GLY A 119 15.94 0.04 5.28
CA GLY A 119 16.64 -0.13 4.02
C GLY A 119 15.84 0.29 2.79
N ALA A 120 16.52 0.34 1.66
CA ALA A 120 15.93 0.66 0.37
C ALA A 120 15.15 -0.53 -0.21
N LEU A 121 14.14 -0.24 -1.03
CA LEU A 121 13.44 -1.27 -1.78
C LEU A 121 14.40 -1.92 -2.81
N PRO A 122 14.34 -3.26 -2.98
CA PRO A 122 15.10 -3.93 -4.03
C PRO A 122 14.74 -3.41 -5.42
N LYS A 123 15.76 -3.30 -6.30
CA LYS A 123 15.57 -2.81 -7.67
C LYS A 123 15.11 -3.89 -8.63
N ASN A 124 15.56 -5.13 -8.42
CA ASN A 124 15.18 -6.27 -9.23
C ASN A 124 13.79 -6.76 -8.82
N ILE A 125 12.94 -7.10 -9.80
CA ILE A 125 11.55 -7.52 -9.54
C ILE A 125 11.46 -8.82 -8.74
N ASP A 126 12.38 -9.75 -8.95
CA ASP A 126 12.40 -11.03 -8.23
C ASP A 126 12.78 -10.81 -6.75
N ASP A 127 13.83 -10.02 -6.50
CA ASP A 127 14.25 -9.64 -5.15
C ASP A 127 13.17 -8.82 -4.44
N LEU A 128 12.50 -7.95 -5.18
CA LEU A 128 11.37 -7.18 -4.63
C LEU A 128 10.21 -8.10 -4.25
N SER A 129 9.90 -9.13 -5.06
CA SER A 129 8.87 -10.11 -4.73
C SER A 129 9.19 -10.86 -3.43
N CYS A 130 10.42 -11.35 -3.29
CA CYS A 130 10.88 -11.97 -2.04
C CYS A 130 10.79 -11.01 -0.84
N TYR A 131 11.19 -9.76 -1.04
CA TYR A 131 11.09 -8.72 -0.01
C TYR A 131 9.64 -8.49 0.43
N LEU A 132 8.71 -8.34 -0.53
CA LEU A 132 7.29 -8.13 -0.24
C LEU A 132 6.67 -9.33 0.48
N LYS A 133 7.04 -10.56 0.11
CA LYS A 133 6.61 -11.75 0.85
C LYS A 133 7.00 -11.67 2.32
N ARG A 134 8.22 -11.24 2.64
CA ARG A 134 8.68 -11.12 4.03
C ARG A 134 8.08 -9.95 4.79
N CYS A 135 7.88 -8.82 4.10
CA CYS A 135 7.53 -7.55 4.74
C CYS A 135 6.03 -7.26 4.76
N TRP A 136 5.30 -7.71 3.75
CA TRP A 136 3.87 -7.48 3.63
C TRP A 136 3.06 -8.69 4.07
N ASN A 137 3.34 -9.83 3.48
CA ASN A 137 2.74 -11.11 3.87
C ASN A 137 3.64 -11.76 4.92
N SER A 138 3.13 -12.09 6.09
CA SER A 138 3.92 -12.73 7.14
C SER A 138 4.48 -14.09 6.72
N ALA A 139 5.48 -14.60 7.46
CA ALA A 139 6.07 -15.91 7.20
C ALA A 139 5.07 -17.07 7.16
N GLY A 140 3.92 -16.95 7.86
CA GLY A 140 2.82 -17.93 7.85
C GLY A 140 1.77 -17.70 6.77
N GLY A 141 1.91 -16.66 5.92
CA GLY A 141 0.98 -16.40 4.84
C GLY A 141 1.10 -17.40 3.69
N ALA A 142 0.00 -17.59 2.94
CA ALA A 142 -0.10 -18.58 1.87
C ALA A 142 0.70 -18.25 0.59
N ALA A 143 1.16 -16.99 0.41
CA ALA A 143 1.94 -16.59 -0.76
C ALA A 143 3.33 -17.21 -0.73
N ASP A 144 3.87 -17.61 -1.89
CA ASP A 144 5.27 -17.94 -2.07
C ASP A 144 6.11 -16.68 -2.43
N GLU A 145 7.43 -16.85 -2.53
CA GLU A 145 8.35 -15.73 -2.78
C GLU A 145 8.14 -15.05 -4.13
N MET A 146 7.60 -15.73 -5.13
CA MET A 146 7.38 -15.19 -6.47
C MET A 146 5.94 -14.76 -6.74
N SER A 147 5.01 -14.98 -5.83
CA SER A 147 3.58 -14.69 -6.02
C SER A 147 3.31 -13.23 -6.37
N TYR A 148 3.98 -12.29 -5.72
CA TYR A 148 3.81 -10.86 -5.99
C TYR A 148 4.23 -10.48 -7.41
N ARG A 149 5.38 -11.00 -7.87
CA ARG A 149 5.85 -10.82 -9.24
C ARG A 149 4.87 -11.42 -10.25
N ASP A 150 4.48 -12.67 -10.03
CA ASP A 150 3.68 -13.43 -10.99
C ASP A 150 2.29 -12.81 -11.19
N ASP A 151 1.66 -12.36 -10.11
CA ASP A 151 0.36 -11.68 -10.19
C ASP A 151 0.47 -10.32 -10.87
N TYR A 152 1.56 -9.58 -10.63
CA TYR A 152 1.84 -8.33 -11.33
C TYR A 152 2.06 -8.52 -12.83
N LEU A 153 2.82 -9.56 -13.23
CA LEU A 153 3.09 -9.84 -14.64
C LEU A 153 1.85 -10.34 -15.41
N LYS A 154 0.87 -10.94 -14.71
CA LYS A 154 -0.42 -11.31 -15.28
C LYS A 154 -1.37 -10.13 -15.47
N TRP A 155 -1.08 -9.00 -14.84
CA TRP A 155 -1.95 -7.83 -14.89
C TRP A 155 -1.81 -7.10 -16.22
N GLY A 156 -2.87 -7.11 -17.02
CA GLY A 156 -2.91 -6.46 -18.34
C GLY A 156 -2.57 -7.36 -19.53
N LYS A 157 -2.52 -8.68 -19.29
CA LYS A 157 -2.48 -9.69 -20.36
C LYS A 157 -3.89 -10.09 -20.78
#